data_d305abe97a8d8cd8f3aae88bb387fa90
#
_entry.id   d305abe97a8d8cd8f3aae88bb387fa90
#
_cell.length_a   1.000
_cell.length_b   1.000
_cell.length_c   1.000
_cell.angle_alpha   90.00
_cell.angle_beta   90.00
_cell.angle_gamma   90.00
#
_symmetry.space_group_name_H-M   'P 1'
#
loop_
_entity.id
_entity.type
_entity.pdbx_description
1 polymer ?
#
loop_
_entity_poly.entity_id
_entity_poly.type
_entity_poly.pdbx_seq_one_letter_code
_entity_poly.pdbx_strand_id
1 'polypeptide(L)'
;MENVIVTGANGFIGKTLVNALLAKGCRVTALDVRFDDVLADDPRVTCISVLNKDVPTLAKEIPAADYHGFFHLAWAGTSGPARADYDVQLSNVKLTCDYIKLCAEVGCKRVVYASSINEMETYEYLQSDDIDPAGGYIYGTGKLAAHLMGETVAKMTGVEFIPVIITNIYGVGEKSARMIYTAIRKLIHKEHCSFTAGYQTYDFIYITDAINAIIAVAEKGKPFNRYYIGSGEPKPLREFLLEMRDLVDPAAEIGLGDLPFKGVNVSYDQFDLKKVERDTGYVNQIPFAQGIKMTADYIREEA
;
A
#
# COMPACT_ATOMS: atom_id res chain seq x y z
N MET A 1 5.89 -17.20 -10.64
CA MET A 1 7.09 -16.85 -9.81
C MET A 1 7.35 -18.00 -8.85
N GLU A 2 8.63 -18.35 -8.56
CA GLU A 2 8.98 -19.43 -7.62
C GLU A 2 9.64 -18.87 -6.34
N ASN A 3 10.68 -18.07 -6.47
CA ASN A 3 11.32 -17.42 -5.33
C ASN A 3 11.11 -15.91 -5.42
N VAL A 4 10.75 -15.29 -4.31
CA VAL A 4 10.47 -13.84 -4.24
C VAL A 4 11.03 -13.23 -2.96
N ILE A 5 11.32 -11.94 -2.99
CA ILE A 5 11.73 -11.15 -1.82
C ILE A 5 10.61 -10.16 -1.51
N VAL A 6 10.24 -10.03 -0.24
CA VAL A 6 9.23 -9.08 0.23
C VAL A 6 9.80 -8.26 1.36
N THR A 7 9.89 -6.93 1.21
CA THR A 7 10.24 -6.01 2.29
C THR A 7 8.98 -5.44 2.94
N GLY A 8 9.00 -5.16 4.24
CA GLY A 8 7.79 -4.82 4.99
C GLY A 8 6.84 -6.01 5.13
N ALA A 9 7.41 -7.22 5.15
CA ALA A 9 6.69 -8.49 5.09
C ALA A 9 5.78 -8.72 6.32
N ASN A 10 6.11 -8.14 7.47
CA ASN A 10 5.33 -8.27 8.70
C ASN A 10 4.24 -7.19 8.86
N GLY A 11 4.11 -6.26 7.90
CA GLY A 11 3.04 -5.26 7.88
C GLY A 11 1.70 -5.82 7.39
N PHE A 12 0.62 -5.03 7.48
CA PHE A 12 -0.72 -5.40 7.02
C PHE A 12 -0.74 -5.90 5.56
N ILE A 13 -0.21 -5.09 4.63
CA ILE A 13 -0.12 -5.47 3.21
C ILE A 13 0.87 -6.61 3.02
N GLY A 14 2.01 -6.57 3.72
CA GLY A 14 3.09 -7.54 3.59
C GLY A 14 2.67 -8.97 3.97
N LYS A 15 2.03 -9.15 5.12
CA LYS A 15 1.53 -10.46 5.55
C LYS A 15 0.54 -11.06 4.57
N THR A 16 -0.40 -10.26 4.09
CA THR A 16 -1.39 -10.71 3.12
C THR A 16 -0.72 -11.10 1.80
N LEU A 17 0.30 -10.32 1.35
CA LEU A 17 1.07 -10.64 0.15
C LEU A 17 1.87 -11.94 0.34
N VAL A 18 2.57 -12.12 1.46
CA VAL A 18 3.32 -13.34 1.75
C VAL A 18 2.40 -14.56 1.71
N ASN A 19 1.25 -14.50 2.40
CA ASN A 19 0.28 -15.59 2.41
C ASN A 19 -0.26 -15.91 1.00
N ALA A 20 -0.55 -14.91 0.19
CA ALA A 20 -1.01 -15.10 -1.19
C ALA A 20 0.08 -15.72 -2.09
N LEU A 21 1.34 -15.33 -1.90
CA LEU A 21 2.48 -15.92 -2.62
C LEU A 21 2.72 -17.38 -2.21
N LEU A 22 2.62 -17.69 -0.92
CA LEU A 22 2.69 -19.07 -0.41
C LEU A 22 1.56 -19.95 -0.95
N ALA A 23 0.34 -19.42 -1.04
CA ALA A 23 -0.79 -20.11 -1.64
C ALA A 23 -0.58 -20.41 -3.15
N LYS A 24 0.22 -19.59 -3.83
CA LYS A 24 0.67 -19.83 -5.22
C LYS A 24 1.88 -20.76 -5.33
N GLY A 25 2.40 -21.30 -4.23
CA GLY A 25 3.54 -22.22 -4.21
C GLY A 25 4.91 -21.51 -4.21
N CYS A 26 4.98 -20.21 -4.02
CA CYS A 26 6.24 -19.49 -3.95
C CYS A 26 7.01 -19.77 -2.65
N ARG A 27 8.33 -19.60 -2.70
CA ARG A 27 9.20 -19.45 -1.54
C ARG A 27 9.46 -17.96 -1.33
N VAL A 28 9.41 -17.50 -0.09
CA VAL A 28 9.49 -16.07 0.24
C VAL A 28 10.67 -15.79 1.14
N THR A 29 11.56 -14.89 0.72
CA THR A 29 12.52 -14.25 1.61
C THR A 29 11.88 -12.96 2.14
N ALA A 30 11.47 -13.01 3.39
CA ALA A 30 10.76 -11.93 4.08
C ALA A 30 11.76 -11.01 4.80
N LEU A 31 11.74 -9.73 4.48
CA LEU A 31 12.59 -8.70 5.08
C LEU A 31 11.73 -7.74 5.89
N ASP A 32 11.99 -7.62 7.20
CA ASP A 32 11.33 -6.65 8.08
C ASP A 32 12.23 -6.32 9.28
N VAL A 33 11.88 -5.30 10.05
CA VAL A 33 12.61 -4.96 11.29
C VAL A 33 12.35 -5.99 12.40
N ARG A 34 11.18 -6.63 12.38
CA ARG A 34 10.77 -7.69 13.32
C ARG A 34 9.76 -8.62 12.66
N PHE A 35 9.62 -9.81 13.20
CA PHE A 35 8.63 -10.78 12.78
C PHE A 35 7.79 -11.24 13.99
N ASP A 36 6.55 -11.59 13.75
CA ASP A 36 5.76 -12.42 14.65
C ASP A 36 5.90 -13.91 14.23
N ASP A 37 5.50 -14.81 15.11
CA ASP A 37 5.72 -16.25 14.96
C ASP A 37 5.01 -16.85 13.73
N VAL A 38 3.90 -16.23 13.30
CA VAL A 38 3.06 -16.77 12.21
C VAL A 38 3.79 -16.88 10.86
N LEU A 39 4.63 -15.88 10.53
CA LEU A 39 5.41 -15.93 9.29
C LEU A 39 6.64 -16.85 9.42
N ALA A 40 7.19 -16.96 10.62
CA ALA A 40 8.41 -17.75 10.86
C ALA A 40 8.17 -19.27 10.85
N ASP A 41 6.91 -19.71 11.04
CA ASP A 41 6.57 -21.13 11.14
C ASP A 41 6.42 -21.85 9.77
N ASP A 42 6.26 -21.14 8.66
CA ASP A 42 6.18 -21.77 7.34
C ASP A 42 7.60 -22.05 6.77
N PRO A 43 7.95 -23.31 6.50
CA PRO A 43 9.31 -23.67 6.02
C PRO A 43 9.66 -23.09 4.65
N ARG A 44 8.71 -22.51 3.94
CA ARG A 44 8.93 -21.80 2.67
C ARG A 44 9.25 -20.33 2.87
N VAL A 45 9.21 -19.82 4.11
CA VAL A 45 9.54 -18.43 4.46
C VAL A 45 10.88 -18.37 5.15
N THR A 46 11.79 -17.55 4.61
CA THR A 46 13.04 -17.20 5.26
C THR A 46 12.91 -15.77 5.81
N CYS A 47 12.81 -15.62 7.12
CA CYS A 47 12.72 -14.33 7.78
C CYS A 47 14.11 -13.73 8.06
N ILE A 48 14.37 -12.53 7.58
CA ILE A 48 15.63 -11.79 7.79
C ILE A 48 15.29 -10.42 8.39
N SER A 49 15.76 -10.15 9.61
CA SER A 49 15.65 -8.83 10.20
C SER A 49 16.58 -7.84 9.49
N VAL A 50 16.04 -6.71 9.08
CA VAL A 50 16.81 -5.61 8.46
C VAL A 50 17.32 -4.58 9.48
N LEU A 51 17.02 -4.77 10.76
CA LEU A 51 17.36 -3.82 11.82
C LEU A 51 18.89 -3.63 11.90
N ASN A 52 19.33 -2.38 11.74
CA ASN A 52 20.74 -1.98 11.78
C ASN A 52 21.64 -2.68 10.74
N LYS A 53 21.09 -3.10 9.60
CA LYS A 53 21.85 -3.72 8.51
C LYS A 53 21.90 -2.83 7.28
N ASP A 54 23.05 -2.78 6.65
CA ASP A 54 23.25 -2.18 5.34
C ASP A 54 23.01 -3.18 4.20
N VAL A 55 22.96 -2.67 2.98
CA VAL A 55 22.73 -3.48 1.77
C VAL A 55 23.77 -4.61 1.60
N PRO A 56 25.10 -4.37 1.75
CA PRO A 56 26.08 -5.43 1.64
C PRO A 56 25.93 -6.57 2.66
N THR A 57 25.47 -6.25 3.86
CA THR A 57 25.17 -7.26 4.89
C THR A 57 23.93 -8.06 4.51
N LEU A 58 22.85 -7.38 4.09
CA LEU A 58 21.63 -8.05 3.66
C LEU A 58 21.85 -8.95 2.43
N ALA A 59 22.63 -8.50 1.47
CA ALA A 59 22.96 -9.30 0.28
C ALA A 59 23.64 -10.64 0.61
N LYS A 60 24.43 -10.70 1.68
CA LYS A 60 25.10 -11.93 2.13
C LYS A 60 24.17 -12.85 2.92
N GLU A 61 23.15 -12.30 3.58
CA GLU A 61 22.21 -13.07 4.38
C GLU A 61 21.05 -13.62 3.53
N ILE A 62 20.70 -12.95 2.42
CA ILE A 62 19.68 -13.42 1.50
C ILE A 62 20.14 -14.71 0.85
N PRO A 63 19.37 -15.82 0.95
CA PRO A 63 19.74 -17.09 0.34
C PRO A 63 19.96 -16.96 -1.17
N ALA A 64 20.98 -17.64 -1.70
CA ALA A 64 21.19 -17.70 -3.14
C ALA A 64 20.03 -18.47 -3.80
N ALA A 65 19.31 -17.81 -4.71
CA ALA A 65 18.20 -18.38 -5.46
C ALA A 65 17.98 -17.60 -6.76
N ASP A 66 17.24 -18.18 -7.69
CA ASP A 66 16.73 -17.46 -8.87
C ASP A 66 15.47 -16.67 -8.47
N TYR A 67 15.66 -15.41 -8.13
CA TYR A 67 14.58 -14.52 -7.68
C TYR A 67 13.79 -13.93 -8.85
N HIS A 68 12.50 -14.19 -8.88
CA HIS A 68 11.59 -13.76 -9.93
C HIS A 68 10.94 -12.38 -9.67
N GLY A 69 10.95 -11.92 -8.43
CA GLY A 69 10.38 -10.62 -8.05
C GLY A 69 10.83 -10.15 -6.68
N PHE A 70 10.97 -8.83 -6.56
CA PHE A 70 11.28 -8.12 -5.33
C PHE A 70 10.13 -7.14 -5.04
N PHE A 71 9.34 -7.42 -4.01
CA PHE A 71 8.23 -6.57 -3.60
C PHE A 71 8.67 -5.60 -2.53
N HIS A 72 8.81 -4.35 -2.87
CA HIS A 72 9.22 -3.31 -1.92
C HIS A 72 8.01 -2.61 -1.31
N LEU A 73 7.56 -3.10 -0.14
CA LEU A 73 6.45 -2.56 0.64
C LEU A 73 6.91 -1.80 1.90
N ALA A 74 8.17 -1.99 2.33
CA ALA A 74 8.70 -1.37 3.53
C ALA A 74 8.63 0.15 3.44
N TRP A 75 8.01 0.78 4.44
CA TRP A 75 7.93 2.23 4.58
C TRP A 75 7.62 2.60 6.02
N ALA A 76 8.52 3.36 6.66
CA ALA A 76 8.28 3.89 7.99
C ALA A 76 7.38 5.14 7.94
N GLY A 77 6.55 5.34 8.97
CA GLY A 77 5.72 6.55 9.05
C GLY A 77 4.61 6.61 8.01
N THR A 78 3.89 5.51 7.78
CA THR A 78 2.68 5.51 6.93
C THR A 78 1.47 6.14 7.63
N SER A 79 1.52 6.31 8.95
CA SER A 79 0.48 6.89 9.78
C SER A 79 1.07 7.55 11.03
N GLY A 80 0.27 8.31 11.77
CA GLY A 80 0.68 8.99 12.99
C GLY A 80 1.70 10.11 12.76
N PRO A 81 2.39 10.60 13.83
CA PRO A 81 3.32 11.72 13.74
C PRO A 81 4.48 11.52 12.77
N ALA A 82 5.01 10.30 12.66
CA ALA A 82 6.11 9.96 11.76
C ALA A 82 5.76 10.15 10.26
N ARG A 83 4.47 10.26 9.92
CA ARG A 83 4.03 10.60 8.56
C ARG A 83 4.44 12.02 8.15
N ALA A 84 4.52 12.94 9.11
CA ALA A 84 4.92 14.34 8.92
C ALA A 84 6.39 14.60 9.31
N ASP A 85 7.16 13.57 9.61
CA ASP A 85 8.57 13.66 9.94
C ASP A 85 9.41 13.53 8.66
N TYR A 86 10.04 14.63 8.24
CA TYR A 86 10.81 14.69 7.01
C TYR A 86 12.06 13.79 7.05
N ASP A 87 12.71 13.61 8.20
CA ASP A 87 13.88 12.73 8.32
C ASP A 87 13.50 11.26 8.11
N VAL A 88 12.35 10.85 8.66
CA VAL A 88 11.78 9.52 8.41
C VAL A 88 11.47 9.34 6.93
N GLN A 89 10.84 10.33 6.29
CA GLN A 89 10.45 10.20 4.89
C GLN A 89 11.66 10.24 3.94
N LEU A 90 12.66 11.05 4.20
CA LEU A 90 13.92 11.05 3.43
C LEU A 90 14.70 9.74 3.60
N SER A 91 14.70 9.16 4.80
CA SER A 91 15.28 7.84 5.05
C SER A 91 14.61 6.73 4.22
N ASN A 92 13.28 6.78 4.06
CA ASN A 92 12.54 5.86 3.18
C ASN A 92 12.93 6.02 1.69
N VAL A 93 13.14 7.25 1.23
CA VAL A 93 13.61 7.52 -0.14
C VAL A 93 14.97 6.86 -0.39
N LYS A 94 15.91 7.09 0.53
CA LYS A 94 17.23 6.46 0.48
C LYS A 94 17.12 4.93 0.49
N LEU A 95 16.31 4.38 1.40
CA LEU A 95 16.10 2.95 1.54
C LEU A 95 15.52 2.31 0.27
N THR A 96 14.59 2.99 -0.40
CA THR A 96 14.05 2.53 -1.70
C THR A 96 15.17 2.38 -2.74
N CYS A 97 16.03 3.39 -2.89
CA CYS A 97 17.17 3.33 -3.80
C CYS A 97 18.16 2.20 -3.42
N ASP A 98 18.40 2.02 -2.12
CA ASP A 98 19.29 0.97 -1.62
C ASP A 98 18.70 -0.43 -1.87
N TYR A 99 17.41 -0.63 -1.71
CA TYR A 99 16.77 -1.92 -2.00
C TYR A 99 16.70 -2.23 -3.50
N ILE A 100 16.66 -1.25 -4.37
CA ILE A 100 16.80 -1.47 -5.81
C ILE A 100 18.21 -1.97 -6.13
N LYS A 101 19.26 -1.41 -5.49
CA LYS A 101 20.63 -1.92 -5.62
C LYS A 101 20.78 -3.33 -5.06
N LEU A 102 20.15 -3.60 -3.90
CA LEU A 102 20.10 -4.95 -3.31
C LEU A 102 19.42 -5.93 -4.28
N CYS A 103 18.32 -5.54 -4.91
CA CYS A 103 17.66 -6.35 -5.93
C CYS A 103 18.62 -6.76 -7.05
N ALA A 104 19.42 -5.82 -7.57
CA ALA A 104 20.43 -6.11 -8.57
C ALA A 104 21.55 -7.03 -8.04
N GLU A 105 22.03 -6.78 -6.82
CA GLU A 105 23.13 -7.53 -6.19
C GLU A 105 22.80 -9.00 -5.94
N VAL A 106 21.53 -9.29 -5.56
CA VAL A 106 21.04 -10.67 -5.39
C VAL A 106 20.58 -11.32 -6.69
N GLY A 107 20.78 -10.68 -7.83
CA GLY A 107 20.43 -11.20 -9.15
C GLY A 107 18.94 -11.14 -9.51
N CYS A 108 18.10 -10.52 -8.70
CA CYS A 108 16.71 -10.30 -9.02
C CYS A 108 16.56 -9.16 -10.03
N LYS A 109 15.83 -9.38 -11.12
CA LYS A 109 15.75 -8.43 -12.24
C LYS A 109 14.56 -7.50 -12.17
N ARG A 110 13.60 -7.74 -11.27
CA ARG A 110 12.31 -7.03 -11.24
C ARG A 110 11.95 -6.59 -9.84
N VAL A 111 11.69 -5.29 -9.67
CA VAL A 111 11.17 -4.73 -8.42
C VAL A 111 9.78 -4.13 -8.65
N VAL A 112 8.83 -4.48 -7.79
CA VAL A 112 7.52 -3.84 -7.67
C VAL A 112 7.58 -2.92 -6.47
N TYR A 113 7.46 -1.61 -6.70
CA TYR A 113 7.53 -0.58 -5.68
C TYR A 113 6.13 -0.13 -5.28
N ALA A 114 5.78 -0.30 -4.00
CA ALA A 114 4.54 0.19 -3.44
C ALA A 114 4.58 1.71 -3.25
N SER A 115 4.11 2.45 -4.23
CA SER A 115 3.86 3.87 -4.10
C SER A 115 2.47 4.15 -3.51
N SER A 116 1.97 5.37 -3.60
CA SER A 116 0.72 5.79 -2.98
C SER A 116 0.03 6.85 -3.84
N ILE A 117 -1.29 6.89 -3.76
CA ILE A 117 -2.09 7.98 -4.33
C ILE A 117 -1.66 9.36 -3.80
N ASN A 118 -1.03 9.42 -2.62
CA ASN A 118 -0.52 10.67 -2.04
C ASN A 118 0.63 11.31 -2.82
N GLU A 119 1.33 10.56 -3.68
CA GLU A 119 2.29 11.20 -4.61
C GLU A 119 1.56 12.11 -5.61
N MET A 120 0.36 11.73 -5.99
CA MET A 120 -0.48 12.53 -6.89
C MET A 120 -1.13 13.71 -6.18
N GLU A 121 -1.50 13.56 -4.89
CA GLU A 121 -1.91 14.70 -4.06
C GLU A 121 -0.79 15.75 -3.98
N THR A 122 0.46 15.32 -3.87
CA THR A 122 1.63 16.22 -3.87
C THR A 122 1.80 16.91 -5.23
N TYR A 123 1.58 16.20 -6.33
CA TYR A 123 1.62 16.79 -7.66
C TYR A 123 0.51 17.82 -7.87
N GLU A 124 -0.72 17.51 -7.50
CA GLU A 124 -1.87 18.43 -7.57
C GLU A 124 -1.65 19.66 -6.66
N TYR A 125 -1.05 19.48 -5.48
CA TYR A 125 -0.69 20.57 -4.59
C TYR A 125 0.22 21.60 -5.26
N LEU A 126 1.21 21.14 -6.05
CA LEU A 126 2.11 22.03 -6.80
C LEU A 126 1.40 22.85 -7.90
N GLN A 127 0.20 22.43 -8.31
CA GLN A 127 -0.61 23.13 -9.30
C GLN A 127 -1.60 24.13 -8.67
N SER A 128 -1.59 24.27 -7.33
CA SER A 128 -2.57 25.04 -6.59
C SER A 128 -1.91 26.16 -5.78
N ASP A 129 -2.46 27.38 -5.85
CA ASP A 129 -1.87 28.56 -5.19
C ASP A 129 -2.40 28.80 -3.76
N ASP A 130 -3.54 28.21 -3.39
CA ASP A 130 -4.29 28.56 -2.17
C ASP A 130 -4.41 27.40 -1.14
N ILE A 131 -3.44 26.50 -1.08
CA ILE A 131 -3.50 25.35 -0.17
C ILE A 131 -2.53 25.51 0.98
N ASP A 132 -3.06 25.41 2.21
CA ASP A 132 -2.23 25.38 3.42
C ASP A 132 -1.30 24.15 3.42
N PRO A 133 0.03 24.34 3.61
CA PRO A 133 0.94 23.22 3.75
C PRO A 133 0.54 22.34 4.95
N ALA A 134 0.35 21.07 4.71
CA ALA A 134 0.01 20.09 5.74
C ALA A 134 1.04 18.95 5.79
N GLY A 135 1.22 18.35 6.97
CA GLY A 135 2.20 17.27 7.17
C GLY A 135 2.01 16.05 6.27
N GLY A 136 0.82 15.85 5.70
CA GLY A 136 0.53 14.80 4.72
C GLY A 136 1.34 14.92 3.43
N TYR A 137 1.72 16.13 3.03
CA TYR A 137 2.55 16.36 1.83
C TYR A 137 4.00 15.91 2.01
N ILE A 138 4.53 15.87 3.24
CA ILE A 138 5.86 15.32 3.52
C ILE A 138 5.91 13.85 3.12
N TYR A 139 4.91 13.06 3.50
CA TYR A 139 4.79 11.66 3.09
C TYR A 139 4.62 11.52 1.57
N GLY A 140 3.73 12.28 0.95
CA GLY A 140 3.50 12.27 -0.49
C GLY A 140 4.75 12.65 -1.28
N THR A 141 5.47 13.68 -0.83
CA THR A 141 6.76 14.10 -1.40
C THR A 141 7.81 12.99 -1.29
N GLY A 142 7.89 12.31 -0.13
CA GLY A 142 8.77 11.16 0.06
C GLY A 142 8.44 10.03 -0.93
N LYS A 143 7.16 9.69 -1.11
CA LYS A 143 6.71 8.67 -2.07
C LYS A 143 7.05 9.05 -3.51
N LEU A 144 6.77 10.28 -3.91
CA LEU A 144 7.09 10.81 -5.24
C LEU A 144 8.61 10.81 -5.50
N ALA A 145 9.41 11.29 -4.54
CA ALA A 145 10.87 11.28 -4.65
C ALA A 145 11.42 9.85 -4.79
N ALA A 146 10.93 8.92 -3.96
CA ALA A 146 11.33 7.51 -4.04
C ALA A 146 10.94 6.85 -5.37
N HIS A 147 9.79 7.22 -5.94
CA HIS A 147 9.36 6.77 -7.26
C HIS A 147 10.35 7.24 -8.33
N LEU A 148 10.56 8.55 -8.45
CA LEU A 148 11.40 9.13 -9.51
C LEU A 148 12.88 8.75 -9.38
N MET A 149 13.43 8.79 -8.15
CA MET A 149 14.82 8.40 -7.91
C MET A 149 15.00 6.89 -8.06
N GLY A 150 14.05 6.10 -7.57
CA GLY A 150 14.04 4.65 -7.69
C GLY A 150 14.00 4.19 -9.14
N GLU A 151 13.15 4.78 -9.99
CA GLU A 151 13.11 4.50 -11.41
C GLU A 151 14.45 4.77 -12.10
N THR A 152 15.09 5.89 -11.75
CA THR A 152 16.41 6.24 -12.29
C THR A 152 17.48 5.25 -11.84
N VAL A 153 17.54 4.92 -10.54
CA VAL A 153 18.49 3.94 -9.99
C VAL A 153 18.28 2.56 -10.60
N ALA A 154 17.05 2.13 -10.77
CA ALA A 154 16.71 0.87 -11.40
C ALA A 154 17.21 0.81 -12.86
N LYS A 155 17.03 1.89 -13.61
CA LYS A 155 17.57 2.00 -14.98
C LYS A 155 19.11 1.89 -15.00
N MET A 156 19.78 2.53 -14.03
CA MET A 156 21.25 2.51 -13.92
C MET A 156 21.78 1.12 -13.53
N THR A 157 21.02 0.34 -12.78
CA THR A 157 21.41 -0.99 -12.29
C THR A 157 20.89 -2.14 -13.15
N GLY A 158 20.13 -1.86 -14.20
CA GLY A 158 19.55 -2.87 -15.08
C GLY A 158 18.36 -3.63 -14.47
N VAL A 159 17.74 -3.08 -13.42
CA VAL A 159 16.55 -3.65 -12.78
C VAL A 159 15.29 -3.10 -13.44
N GLU A 160 14.33 -3.96 -13.68
CA GLU A 160 12.98 -3.57 -14.11
C GLU A 160 12.21 -2.98 -12.93
N PHE A 161 11.81 -1.71 -13.03
CA PHE A 161 11.06 -1.01 -11.99
C PHE A 161 9.59 -0.89 -12.38
N ILE A 162 8.69 -1.31 -11.47
CA ILE A 162 7.23 -1.23 -11.68
C ILE A 162 6.60 -0.56 -10.46
N PRO A 163 6.31 0.74 -10.53
CA PRO A 163 5.60 1.44 -9.46
C PRO A 163 4.12 1.08 -9.48
N VAL A 164 3.58 0.72 -8.33
CA VAL A 164 2.14 0.52 -8.11
C VAL A 164 1.60 1.65 -7.26
N ILE A 165 0.70 2.46 -7.83
CA ILE A 165 0.06 3.60 -7.17
C ILE A 165 -1.14 3.07 -6.38
N ILE A 166 -0.92 2.83 -5.10
CA ILE A 166 -1.91 2.23 -4.23
C ILE A 166 -2.84 3.32 -3.69
N THR A 167 -4.15 3.07 -3.78
CA THR A 167 -5.19 3.93 -3.23
C THR A 167 -5.45 3.63 -1.75
N ASN A 168 -6.70 3.57 -1.32
CA ASN A 168 -7.05 3.31 0.06
C ASN A 168 -7.38 1.83 0.25
N ILE A 169 -6.37 1.03 0.64
CA ILE A 169 -6.57 -0.38 0.97
C ILE A 169 -7.24 -0.49 2.35
N TYR A 170 -8.22 -1.37 2.45
CA TYR A 170 -8.88 -1.74 3.70
C TYR A 170 -9.18 -3.24 3.72
N GLY A 171 -9.49 -3.79 4.88
CA GLY A 171 -9.93 -5.19 5.00
C GLY A 171 -9.47 -5.89 6.27
N VAL A 172 -9.69 -7.18 6.32
CA VAL A 172 -9.30 -8.08 7.41
C VAL A 172 -7.80 -7.99 7.69
N GLY A 173 -7.44 -7.89 8.98
CA GLY A 173 -6.05 -7.76 9.43
C GLY A 173 -5.55 -6.32 9.55
N GLU A 174 -6.30 -5.31 9.12
CA GLU A 174 -5.97 -3.91 9.36
C GLU A 174 -6.19 -3.55 10.84
N LYS A 175 -5.16 -3.05 11.50
CA LYS A 175 -5.20 -2.63 12.92
C LYS A 175 -4.71 -1.19 13.12
N SER A 176 -4.40 -0.50 12.03
CA SER A 176 -3.95 0.89 12.10
C SER A 176 -5.13 1.86 12.21
N ALA A 177 -4.85 3.10 12.64
CA ALA A 177 -5.85 4.16 12.76
C ALA A 177 -6.29 4.73 11.40
N ARG A 178 -6.43 3.89 10.37
CA ARG A 178 -6.97 4.30 9.07
C ARG A 178 -8.49 4.46 9.11
N MET A 179 -8.98 5.29 8.23
CA MET A 179 -10.37 5.76 8.25
C MET A 179 -11.40 4.64 8.30
N ILE A 180 -11.35 3.66 7.38
CA ILE A 180 -12.36 2.59 7.30
C ILE A 180 -12.35 1.73 8.58
N TYR A 181 -11.18 1.25 9.01
CA TYR A 181 -11.07 0.45 10.23
C TYR A 181 -11.57 1.21 11.47
N THR A 182 -11.12 2.47 11.62
CA THR A 182 -11.53 3.31 12.76
C THR A 182 -13.02 3.59 12.76
N ALA A 183 -13.59 3.89 11.60
CA ALA A 183 -15.01 4.18 11.48
C ALA A 183 -15.89 2.95 11.75
N ILE A 184 -15.55 1.79 11.19
CA ILE A 184 -16.29 0.55 11.46
C ILE A 184 -16.25 0.22 12.95
N ARG A 185 -15.06 0.29 13.58
CA ARG A 185 -14.93 0.05 15.02
C ARG A 185 -15.81 0.98 15.85
N LYS A 186 -15.78 2.28 15.55
CA LYS A 186 -16.63 3.28 16.22
C LYS A 186 -18.13 3.00 16.03
N LEU A 187 -18.56 2.67 14.81
CA LEU A 187 -19.96 2.32 14.54
C LEU A 187 -20.41 1.09 15.33
N ILE A 188 -19.57 0.03 15.41
CA ILE A 188 -19.86 -1.16 16.22
C ILE A 188 -20.03 -0.81 17.70
N HIS A 189 -19.19 0.10 18.23
CA HIS A 189 -19.25 0.54 19.63
C HIS A 189 -20.24 1.70 19.89
N LYS A 190 -21.03 2.11 18.89
CA LYS A 190 -21.98 3.24 19.00
C LYS A 190 -21.31 4.57 19.33
N GLU A 191 -20.05 4.74 18.92
CA GLU A 191 -19.31 5.98 19.08
C GLU A 191 -19.56 6.91 17.88
N HIS A 192 -19.50 8.23 18.13
CA HIS A 192 -19.65 9.22 17.07
C HIS A 192 -18.48 9.19 16.09
N CYS A 193 -18.80 9.25 14.78
CA CYS A 193 -17.83 9.32 13.70
C CYS A 193 -17.87 10.71 13.05
N SER A 194 -16.80 11.48 13.17
CA SER A 194 -16.65 12.78 12.53
C SER A 194 -15.84 12.67 11.24
N PHE A 195 -16.33 13.27 10.16
CA PHE A 195 -15.70 13.29 8.85
C PHE A 195 -15.72 14.69 8.23
N THR A 196 -14.99 14.89 7.15
CA THR A 196 -15.17 16.03 6.27
C THR A 196 -16.54 15.96 5.61
N ALA A 197 -16.95 17.00 4.88
CA ALA A 197 -18.20 16.96 4.10
C ALA A 197 -18.21 15.87 3.00
N GLY A 198 -17.04 15.28 2.70
CA GLY A 198 -16.89 14.12 1.85
C GLY A 198 -17.11 14.36 0.37
N TYR A 199 -16.94 15.59 -0.12
CA TYR A 199 -17.05 15.90 -1.54
C TYR A 199 -15.81 15.52 -2.36
N GLN A 200 -14.66 15.35 -1.69
CA GLN A 200 -13.43 14.89 -2.35
C GLN A 200 -13.59 13.45 -2.88
N THR A 201 -13.01 13.18 -4.03
CA THR A 201 -13.06 11.87 -4.66
C THR A 201 -12.10 10.90 -4.00
N TYR A 202 -12.57 9.69 -3.72
CA TYR A 202 -11.78 8.59 -3.17
C TYR A 202 -12.00 7.32 -3.99
N ASP A 203 -11.08 6.39 -3.85
CA ASP A 203 -11.25 5.02 -4.29
C ASP A 203 -10.74 4.08 -3.19
N PHE A 204 -11.52 3.04 -2.89
CA PHE A 204 -11.19 2.03 -1.89
C PHE A 204 -11.08 0.66 -2.55
N ILE A 205 -10.02 -0.08 -2.21
CA ILE A 205 -9.83 -1.45 -2.68
C ILE A 205 -9.68 -2.40 -1.49
N TYR A 206 -10.36 -3.55 -1.56
CA TYR A 206 -10.22 -4.58 -0.55
C TYR A 206 -8.84 -5.23 -0.61
N ILE A 207 -8.28 -5.58 0.55
CA ILE A 207 -6.88 -6.05 0.69
C ILE A 207 -6.54 -7.21 -0.25
N THR A 208 -7.41 -8.21 -0.39
CA THR A 208 -7.11 -9.37 -1.25
C THR A 208 -7.07 -9.00 -2.73
N ASP A 209 -7.92 -8.08 -3.17
CA ASP A 209 -7.89 -7.59 -4.56
C ASP A 209 -6.63 -6.76 -4.82
N ALA A 210 -6.25 -5.88 -3.87
CA ALA A 210 -5.01 -5.13 -3.98
C ALA A 210 -3.79 -6.05 -4.12
N ILE A 211 -3.71 -7.09 -3.29
CA ILE A 211 -2.61 -8.06 -3.32
C ILE A 211 -2.59 -8.86 -4.62
N ASN A 212 -3.73 -9.36 -5.07
CA ASN A 212 -3.80 -10.11 -6.32
C ASN A 212 -3.47 -9.25 -7.54
N ALA A 213 -3.88 -7.98 -7.55
CA ALA A 213 -3.49 -7.01 -8.57
C ALA A 213 -1.97 -6.76 -8.57
N ILE A 214 -1.35 -6.57 -7.40
CA ILE A 214 0.10 -6.38 -7.25
C ILE A 214 0.87 -7.62 -7.75
N ILE A 215 0.41 -8.82 -7.41
CA ILE A 215 1.03 -10.08 -7.90
C ILE A 215 0.88 -10.18 -9.41
N ALA A 216 -0.30 -9.91 -9.98
CA ALA A 216 -0.52 -9.94 -11.41
C ALA A 216 0.36 -8.95 -12.17
N VAL A 217 0.56 -7.74 -11.59
CA VAL A 217 1.50 -6.73 -12.11
C VAL A 217 2.96 -7.21 -12.01
N ALA A 218 3.34 -7.89 -10.92
CA ALA A 218 4.68 -8.47 -10.80
C ALA A 218 4.94 -9.53 -11.88
N GLU A 219 3.93 -10.34 -12.21
CA GLU A 219 4.04 -11.41 -13.21
C GLU A 219 4.04 -10.89 -14.66
N LYS A 220 3.17 -9.92 -14.98
CA LYS A 220 2.87 -9.53 -16.37
C LYS A 220 3.01 -8.05 -16.65
N GLY A 221 3.22 -7.23 -15.63
CA GLY A 221 3.35 -5.77 -15.79
C GLY A 221 4.56 -5.39 -16.65
N LYS A 222 4.44 -4.30 -17.39
CA LYS A 222 5.50 -3.76 -18.24
C LYS A 222 6.48 -2.95 -17.40
N PRO A 223 7.80 -3.18 -17.52
CA PRO A 223 8.82 -2.40 -16.83
C PRO A 223 8.67 -0.89 -17.09
N PHE A 224 8.95 -0.07 -16.08
CA PHE A 224 8.87 1.39 -16.13
C PHE A 224 7.47 1.94 -16.47
N ASN A 225 6.44 1.11 -16.25
CA ASN A 225 5.06 1.53 -16.33
C ASN A 225 4.44 1.56 -14.93
N ARG A 226 3.78 2.66 -14.59
CA ARG A 226 3.01 2.76 -13.35
C ARG A 226 1.65 2.09 -13.52
N TYR A 227 1.21 1.40 -12.46
CA TYR A 227 -0.08 0.73 -12.39
C TYR A 227 -0.89 1.27 -11.22
N TYR A 228 -2.12 1.67 -11.51
CA TYR A 228 -3.06 2.09 -10.50
C TYR A 228 -3.66 0.86 -9.80
N ILE A 229 -3.58 0.82 -8.45
CA ILE A 229 -4.14 -0.25 -7.61
C ILE A 229 -5.26 0.34 -6.78
N GLY A 230 -6.48 0.22 -7.29
CA GLY A 230 -7.73 0.68 -6.72
C GLY A 230 -8.88 -0.16 -7.22
N SER A 231 -10.12 0.16 -6.80
CA SER A 231 -11.30 -0.52 -7.33
C SER A 231 -11.53 -0.19 -8.81
N GLY A 232 -11.13 0.99 -9.24
CA GLY A 232 -11.41 1.56 -10.55
C GLY A 232 -12.79 2.23 -10.63
N GLU A 233 -13.43 2.45 -9.48
CA GLU A 233 -14.73 3.10 -9.33
C GLU A 233 -14.65 4.26 -8.33
N PRO A 234 -13.84 5.30 -8.62
CA PRO A 234 -13.71 6.45 -7.74
C PRO A 234 -15.04 7.23 -7.67
N LYS A 235 -15.41 7.63 -6.46
CA LYS A 235 -16.63 8.42 -6.20
C LYS A 235 -16.44 9.36 -5.00
N PRO A 236 -17.34 10.31 -4.74
CA PRO A 236 -17.29 11.17 -3.56
C PRO A 236 -17.18 10.35 -2.27
N LEU A 237 -16.25 10.72 -1.38
CA LEU A 237 -16.02 10.01 -0.11
C LEU A 237 -17.30 9.82 0.70
N ARG A 238 -18.20 10.83 0.69
CA ARG A 238 -19.48 10.75 1.40
C ARG A 238 -20.34 9.55 1.01
N GLU A 239 -20.27 9.12 -0.25
CA GLU A 239 -21.05 7.96 -0.72
C GLU A 239 -20.52 6.67 -0.10
N PHE A 240 -19.21 6.50 -0.03
CA PHE A 240 -18.59 5.38 0.69
C PHE A 240 -18.92 5.38 2.18
N LEU A 241 -18.90 6.56 2.82
CA LEU A 241 -19.17 6.68 4.26
C LEU A 241 -20.63 6.35 4.59
N LEU A 242 -21.58 6.81 3.77
CA LEU A 242 -22.99 6.50 3.95
C LEU A 242 -23.26 5.01 3.70
N GLU A 243 -22.73 4.44 2.63
CA GLU A 243 -22.84 3.01 2.34
C GLU A 243 -22.24 2.15 3.48
N MET A 244 -21.06 2.51 3.98
CA MET A 244 -20.43 1.83 5.13
C MET A 244 -21.32 1.93 6.38
N ARG A 245 -21.84 3.12 6.72
CA ARG A 245 -22.76 3.33 7.84
C ARG A 245 -23.97 2.42 7.72
N ASP A 246 -24.64 2.42 6.57
CA ASP A 246 -25.85 1.62 6.34
C ASP A 246 -25.61 0.10 6.45
N LEU A 247 -24.40 -0.37 6.12
CA LEU A 247 -24.02 -1.76 6.22
C LEU A 247 -23.63 -2.19 7.65
N VAL A 248 -23.08 -1.28 8.46
CA VAL A 248 -22.56 -1.61 9.80
C VAL A 248 -23.57 -1.30 10.89
N ASP A 249 -24.18 -0.13 10.84
CA ASP A 249 -25.20 0.36 11.76
C ASP A 249 -26.11 1.41 11.07
N PRO A 250 -27.22 0.99 10.46
CA PRO A 250 -28.12 1.89 9.73
C PRO A 250 -28.76 2.98 10.61
N ALA A 251 -28.79 2.76 11.93
CA ALA A 251 -29.37 3.73 12.88
C ALA A 251 -28.34 4.78 13.34
N ALA A 252 -27.06 4.60 13.02
CA ALA A 252 -26.02 5.53 13.44
C ALA A 252 -26.09 6.84 12.66
N GLU A 253 -25.91 7.94 13.37
CA GLU A 253 -25.65 9.25 12.78
C GLU A 253 -24.13 9.45 12.64
N ILE A 254 -23.69 9.90 11.47
CA ILE A 254 -22.29 10.24 11.21
C ILE A 254 -22.17 11.74 10.92
N GLY A 255 -21.15 12.37 11.46
CA GLY A 255 -20.89 13.81 11.33
C GLY A 255 -20.18 14.17 10.04
N LEU A 256 -20.95 14.26 8.93
CA LEU A 256 -20.42 14.77 7.66
C LEU A 256 -20.29 16.29 7.72
N GLY A 257 -19.07 16.82 7.65
CA GLY A 257 -18.77 18.24 7.77
C GLY A 257 -18.26 18.66 9.16
N ASP A 258 -18.17 17.75 10.12
CA ASP A 258 -17.59 18.03 11.45
C ASP A 258 -16.11 18.44 11.36
N LEU A 259 -15.42 17.94 10.33
CA LEU A 259 -13.99 18.22 10.11
C LEU A 259 -13.82 19.06 8.83
N PRO A 260 -12.93 20.07 8.83
CA PRO A 260 -12.59 20.78 7.61
C PRO A 260 -11.76 19.91 6.68
N PHE A 261 -12.01 20.01 5.38
CA PHE A 261 -11.12 19.42 4.38
C PHE A 261 -9.92 20.35 4.14
N LYS A 262 -8.72 19.84 4.33
CA LYS A 262 -7.45 20.58 4.18
C LYS A 262 -6.52 19.93 3.14
N GLY A 263 -7.05 19.24 2.19
CA GLY A 263 -6.30 18.53 1.15
C GLY A 263 -6.58 19.06 -0.24
N VAL A 264 -5.96 18.44 -1.23
CA VAL A 264 -6.32 18.61 -2.64
C VAL A 264 -7.24 17.47 -3.06
N ASN A 265 -8.13 17.74 -4.00
CA ASN A 265 -8.94 16.71 -4.63
C ASN A 265 -8.17 16.14 -5.82
N VAL A 266 -7.73 14.89 -5.72
CA VAL A 266 -7.02 14.21 -6.80
C VAL A 266 -7.98 13.93 -7.95
N SER A 267 -7.61 14.32 -9.16
CA SER A 267 -8.33 13.91 -10.38
C SER A 267 -7.95 12.47 -10.75
N TYR A 268 -8.94 11.60 -10.81
CA TYR A 268 -8.74 10.20 -11.22
C TYR A 268 -8.67 10.01 -12.73
N ASP A 269 -9.03 11.02 -13.52
CA ASP A 269 -8.92 11.01 -14.99
C ASP A 269 -7.47 10.89 -15.50
N GLN A 270 -6.50 11.22 -14.64
CA GLN A 270 -5.07 11.07 -14.94
C GLN A 270 -4.57 9.61 -14.88
N PHE A 271 -5.41 8.67 -14.42
CA PHE A 271 -5.06 7.27 -14.33
C PHE A 271 -5.75 6.44 -15.41
N ASP A 272 -5.04 5.49 -15.96
CA ASP A 272 -5.63 4.40 -16.74
C ASP A 272 -6.13 3.32 -15.78
N LEU A 273 -7.36 3.49 -15.30
CA LEU A 273 -7.98 2.62 -14.29
C LEU A 273 -8.14 1.16 -14.77
N LYS A 274 -8.09 0.92 -16.07
CA LYS A 274 -8.21 -0.41 -16.68
C LYS A 274 -6.87 -1.04 -17.07
N LYS A 275 -5.75 -0.37 -16.77
CA LYS A 275 -4.43 -0.85 -17.19
C LYS A 275 -4.04 -2.19 -16.58
N VAL A 276 -4.37 -2.43 -15.31
CA VAL A 276 -4.11 -3.72 -14.66
C VAL A 276 -4.85 -4.83 -15.38
N GLU A 277 -6.17 -4.66 -15.61
CA GLU A 277 -6.99 -5.63 -16.33
C GLU A 277 -6.44 -5.89 -17.74
N ARG A 278 -6.18 -4.83 -18.51
CA ARG A 278 -5.71 -4.92 -19.89
C ARG A 278 -4.34 -5.62 -20.01
N ASP A 279 -3.39 -5.27 -19.14
CA ASP A 279 -2.01 -5.76 -19.26
C ASP A 279 -1.80 -7.11 -18.56
N THR A 280 -2.62 -7.45 -17.55
CA THR A 280 -2.44 -8.66 -16.73
C THR A 280 -3.58 -9.66 -16.82
N GLY A 281 -4.77 -9.21 -17.18
CA GLY A 281 -6.01 -10.01 -17.15
C GLY A 281 -6.64 -10.10 -15.77
N TYR A 282 -6.09 -9.42 -14.75
CA TYR A 282 -6.68 -9.42 -13.41
C TYR A 282 -7.83 -8.42 -13.29
N VAL A 283 -8.93 -8.86 -12.68
CA VAL A 283 -10.12 -8.06 -12.37
C VAL A 283 -10.44 -8.20 -10.89
N ASN A 284 -10.73 -7.09 -10.22
CA ASN A 284 -11.15 -7.06 -8.82
C ASN A 284 -12.41 -7.92 -8.60
N GLN A 285 -12.46 -8.64 -7.48
CA GLN A 285 -13.51 -9.61 -7.17
C GLN A 285 -14.41 -9.17 -6.02
N ILE A 286 -13.96 -8.27 -5.15
CA ILE A 286 -14.63 -7.90 -3.91
C ILE A 286 -15.18 -6.46 -4.01
N PRO A 287 -16.49 -6.29 -4.25
CA PRO A 287 -17.14 -4.97 -4.19
C PRO A 287 -17.02 -4.34 -2.80
N PHE A 288 -17.07 -3.00 -2.73
CA PHE A 288 -16.93 -2.26 -1.48
C PHE A 288 -17.88 -2.76 -0.38
N ALA A 289 -19.16 -2.94 -0.70
CA ALA A 289 -20.17 -3.43 0.25
C ALA A 289 -19.81 -4.80 0.86
N GLN A 290 -19.28 -5.71 0.05
CA GLN A 290 -18.86 -7.04 0.53
C GLN A 290 -17.61 -6.91 1.43
N GLY A 291 -16.62 -6.12 1.03
CA GLY A 291 -15.41 -5.88 1.81
C GLY A 291 -15.71 -5.23 3.17
N ILE A 292 -16.66 -4.29 3.23
CA ILE A 292 -17.11 -3.66 4.48
C ILE A 292 -17.72 -4.70 5.43
N LYS A 293 -18.60 -5.58 4.93
CA LYS A 293 -19.20 -6.66 5.76
C LYS A 293 -18.13 -7.58 6.33
N MET A 294 -17.22 -8.07 5.49
CA MET A 294 -16.12 -8.94 5.91
C MET A 294 -15.23 -8.26 6.97
N THR A 295 -14.93 -6.97 6.79
CA THR A 295 -14.12 -6.19 7.74
C THR A 295 -14.86 -5.97 9.05
N ALA A 296 -16.16 -5.68 9.00
CA ALA A 296 -16.99 -5.48 10.20
C ALA A 296 -17.13 -6.77 11.00
N ASP A 297 -17.31 -7.91 10.34
CA ASP A 297 -17.40 -9.22 11.01
C ASP A 297 -16.08 -9.57 11.71
N TYR A 298 -14.94 -9.38 11.02
CA TYR A 298 -13.62 -9.52 11.61
C TYR A 298 -13.41 -8.66 12.87
N ILE A 299 -13.82 -7.37 12.82
CA ILE A 299 -13.68 -6.47 13.97
C ILE A 299 -14.59 -6.91 15.13
N ARG A 300 -15.79 -7.44 14.85
CA ARG A 300 -16.69 -7.98 15.89
C ARG A 300 -16.14 -9.22 16.57
N GLU A 301 -15.41 -10.07 15.85
CA GLU A 301 -14.77 -11.27 16.39
C GLU A 301 -13.53 -10.96 17.25
N GLU A 302 -12.85 -9.83 17.00
CA GLU A 302 -11.69 -9.40 17.80
C GLU A 302 -12.07 -8.54 19.02
N ALA A 303 -13.32 -8.06 19.13
CA ALA A 303 -13.80 -7.21 20.21
C ALA A 303 -14.32 -8.03 21.39
#